data_31b6d40fa924a79853c452339f65a2be
#
_entry.id   31b6d40fa924a79853c452339f65a2be
#
_cell.length_a   1.000
_cell.length_b   1.000
_cell.length_c   1.000
_cell.angle_alpha   90.00
_cell.angle_beta   90.00
_cell.angle_gamma   90.00
#
_symmetry.space_group_name_H-M   'P 1'
#
loop_
_entity.id
_entity.type
_entity.pdbx_description
1 polymer ?
#
loop_
_entity_poly.entity_id
_entity_poly.type
_entity_poly.pdbx_seq_one_letter_code
_entity_poly.pdbx_strand_id
1 'polypeptide(L)'
;MNKIDSTLAERSSTHGSFAENAFDSQRLKRVVKRSNSYESMTHVQREALDMIMHKISRITCGNPHEPDHWLDIAGYATLVYKDLSNEAI
;
A
#
# COMPACT_ATOMS: atom_id res chain seq x y z
N MET A 1 -9.05 26.00 -11.70
CA MET A 1 -8.17 24.94 -11.15
C MET A 1 -7.49 24.23 -12.31
N ASN A 2 -6.18 24.02 -12.26
CA ASN A 2 -5.49 23.31 -13.32
C ASN A 2 -5.64 21.79 -13.16
N LYS A 3 -5.15 21.03 -14.14
CA LYS A 3 -5.29 19.57 -14.16
C LYS A 3 -4.65 18.89 -12.95
N ILE A 4 -3.50 19.41 -12.49
CA ILE A 4 -2.80 18.85 -11.32
C ILE A 4 -3.65 19.03 -10.07
N ASP A 5 -4.18 20.24 -9.85
CA ASP A 5 -5.01 20.51 -8.68
C ASP A 5 -6.28 19.68 -8.67
N SER A 6 -6.91 19.50 -9.84
CA SER A 6 -8.10 18.65 -9.96
C SER A 6 -7.81 17.21 -9.61
N THR A 7 -6.67 16.69 -10.09
CA THR A 7 -6.26 15.30 -9.80
C THR A 7 -5.98 15.12 -8.30
N LEU A 8 -5.30 16.08 -7.67
CA LEU A 8 -5.02 16.02 -6.24
C LEU A 8 -6.29 16.07 -5.41
N ALA A 9 -7.27 16.89 -5.82
CA ALA A 9 -8.55 16.96 -5.12
C ALA A 9 -9.32 15.63 -5.21
N GLU A 10 -9.33 15.00 -6.40
CA GLU A 10 -9.94 13.69 -6.58
C GLU A 10 -9.31 12.62 -5.69
N ARG A 11 -7.98 12.58 -5.67
CA ARG A 11 -7.25 11.58 -4.88
C ARG A 11 -7.49 11.79 -3.40
N SER A 12 -7.54 13.04 -2.95
CA SER A 12 -7.80 13.35 -1.55
C SER A 12 -9.16 12.82 -1.09
N SER A 13 -10.16 12.82 -1.95
CA SER A 13 -11.51 12.34 -1.59
C SER A 13 -11.55 10.82 -1.34
N THR A 14 -10.67 10.04 -1.99
CA THR A 14 -10.60 8.59 -1.82
C THR A 14 -9.47 8.15 -0.91
N HIS A 15 -8.32 8.85 -0.94
CA HIS A 15 -7.10 8.47 -0.24
C HIS A 15 -6.88 9.19 1.08
N GLY A 16 -7.58 10.32 1.30
CA GLY A 16 -7.33 11.19 2.44
C GLY A 16 -6.14 12.11 2.18
N SER A 17 -5.70 12.81 3.22
CA SER A 17 -4.57 13.74 3.15
C SER A 17 -3.27 12.99 2.85
N PHE A 18 -2.46 13.52 1.93
CA PHE A 18 -1.15 12.92 1.66
C PHE A 18 -0.26 12.91 2.90
N ALA A 19 -0.30 13.99 3.70
CA ALA A 19 0.51 14.09 4.91
C ALA A 19 0.14 13.00 5.94
N GLU A 20 -1.15 12.75 6.12
CA GLU A 20 -1.60 11.70 7.03
C GLU A 20 -1.24 10.32 6.50
N ASN A 21 -1.41 10.09 5.20
CA ASN A 21 -1.02 8.84 4.56
C ASN A 21 0.49 8.59 4.74
N ALA A 22 1.30 9.60 4.51
CA ALA A 22 2.75 9.50 4.66
C ALA A 22 3.14 9.16 6.10
N PHE A 23 2.51 9.82 7.05
CA PHE A 23 2.79 9.59 8.48
C PHE A 23 2.48 8.15 8.86
N ASP A 24 1.30 7.66 8.52
CA ASP A 24 0.87 6.30 8.86
C ASP A 24 1.67 5.25 8.09
N SER A 25 1.92 5.47 6.81
CA SER A 25 2.70 4.56 5.98
C SER A 25 4.12 4.39 6.54
N GLN A 26 4.78 5.48 6.91
CA GLN A 26 6.13 5.41 7.48
C GLN A 26 6.15 4.68 8.82
N ARG A 27 5.12 4.85 9.65
CA ARG A 27 5.00 4.11 10.92
C ARG A 27 4.83 2.62 10.69
N LEU A 28 3.97 2.23 9.75
CA LEU A 28 3.77 0.83 9.38
C LEU A 28 5.07 0.21 8.86
N LYS A 29 5.78 0.93 8.01
CA LYS A 29 7.06 0.47 7.47
C LYS A 29 8.10 0.25 8.57
N ARG A 30 8.14 1.12 9.58
CA ARG A 30 9.05 0.94 10.70
C ARG A 30 8.76 -0.34 11.48
N VAL A 31 7.48 -0.65 11.71
CA VAL A 31 7.09 -1.89 12.39
C VAL A 31 7.57 -3.10 11.59
N VAL A 32 7.33 -3.11 10.29
CA VAL A 32 7.72 -4.22 9.41
C VAL A 32 9.24 -4.38 9.39
N LYS A 33 9.98 -3.28 9.24
CA LYS A 33 11.45 -3.32 9.16
C LYS A 33 12.11 -3.83 10.44
N ARG A 34 11.45 -3.71 11.58
CA ARG A 34 11.96 -4.21 12.85
C ARG A 34 11.54 -5.64 13.15
N SER A 35 10.75 -6.25 12.28
CA SER A 35 10.27 -7.61 12.51
C SER A 35 11.40 -8.63 12.38
N ASN A 36 11.27 -9.75 13.10
CA ASN A 36 12.29 -10.79 13.13
C ASN A 36 12.56 -11.41 11.77
N SER A 37 11.55 -11.49 10.91
CA SER A 37 11.68 -12.13 9.61
C SER A 37 12.06 -11.17 8.48
N TYR A 38 12.21 -9.88 8.76
CA TYR A 38 12.47 -8.90 7.70
C TYR A 38 13.74 -9.21 6.90
N GLU A 39 14.82 -9.58 7.60
CA GLU A 39 16.09 -9.87 6.94
C GLU A 39 16.03 -11.09 6.02
N SER A 40 15.11 -12.02 6.28
CA SER A 40 14.93 -13.19 5.43
C SER A 40 13.95 -12.97 4.29
N MET A 41 13.27 -11.83 4.22
CA MET A 41 12.33 -11.54 3.16
C MET A 41 13.04 -11.24 1.85
N THR A 42 12.44 -11.72 0.76
CA THR A 42 12.92 -11.40 -0.59
C THR A 42 12.56 -9.96 -0.96
N HIS A 43 13.18 -9.47 -2.04
CA HIS A 43 12.83 -8.15 -2.58
C HIS A 43 11.36 -8.09 -2.99
N VAL A 44 10.81 -9.18 -3.53
CA VAL A 44 9.39 -9.26 -3.92
C VAL A 44 8.50 -9.10 -2.70
N GLN A 45 8.81 -9.79 -1.61
CA GLN A 45 8.03 -9.69 -0.38
C GLN A 45 8.10 -8.27 0.22
N ARG A 46 9.30 -7.70 0.27
CA ARG A 46 9.49 -6.35 0.85
C ARG A 46 8.76 -5.29 0.04
N GLU A 47 8.86 -5.34 -1.28
CA GLU A 47 8.19 -4.36 -2.13
C GLU A 47 6.68 -4.50 -2.05
N ALA A 48 6.15 -5.72 -2.08
CA ALA A 48 4.72 -5.95 -1.94
C ALA A 48 4.19 -5.43 -0.61
N LEU A 49 4.93 -5.67 0.49
CA LEU A 49 4.53 -5.14 1.79
C LEU A 49 4.54 -3.61 1.81
N ASP A 50 5.54 -2.97 1.19
CA ASP A 50 5.57 -1.51 1.08
C ASP A 50 4.32 -1.00 0.37
N MET A 51 3.94 -1.61 -0.74
CA MET A 51 2.75 -1.21 -1.49
C MET A 51 1.46 -1.49 -0.72
N ILE A 52 1.38 -2.62 -0.04
CA ILE A 52 0.22 -2.96 0.79
C ILE A 52 0.07 -1.94 1.93
N MET A 53 1.17 -1.54 2.56
CA MET A 53 1.13 -0.53 3.62
C MET A 53 0.64 0.82 3.11
N HIS A 54 1.00 1.21 1.89
CA HIS A 54 0.43 2.40 1.25
C HIS A 54 -1.09 2.30 1.13
N LYS A 55 -1.60 1.13 0.73
CA LYS A 55 -3.05 0.93 0.59
C LYS A 55 -3.74 0.93 1.95
N ILE A 56 -3.11 0.35 2.96
CA ILE A 56 -3.65 0.39 4.33
C ILE A 56 -3.83 1.84 4.78
N SER A 57 -2.82 2.69 4.56
CA SER A 57 -2.93 4.09 4.97
C SER A 57 -4.05 4.83 4.22
N ARG A 58 -4.27 4.52 2.94
CA ARG A 58 -5.38 5.09 2.17
C ARG A 58 -6.74 4.65 2.69
N ILE A 59 -6.83 3.43 3.18
CA ILE A 59 -8.06 2.93 3.80
C ILE A 59 -8.32 3.64 5.13
N THR A 60 -7.29 3.76 5.96
CA THR A 60 -7.45 4.32 7.31
C THR A 60 -7.55 5.84 7.33
N CYS A 61 -6.95 6.53 6.37
CA CYS A 61 -6.98 8.00 6.29
C CYS A 61 -8.02 8.53 5.30
N GLY A 62 -8.47 7.69 4.37
CA GLY A 62 -9.41 8.09 3.32
C GLY A 62 -10.73 7.36 3.43
N ASN A 63 -11.21 6.87 2.28
CA ASN A 63 -12.48 6.16 2.20
C ASN A 63 -12.25 4.65 2.33
N PRO A 64 -12.61 4.03 3.49
CA PRO A 64 -12.41 2.59 3.68
C PRO A 64 -13.33 1.73 2.81
N HIS A 65 -14.32 2.35 2.18
CA HIS A 65 -15.31 1.66 1.34
C HIS A 65 -14.95 1.72 -0.15
N GLU A 66 -13.80 2.32 -0.51
CA GLU A 66 -13.34 2.37 -1.89
C GLU A 66 -12.83 0.98 -2.30
N PRO A 67 -13.50 0.29 -3.25
CA PRO A 67 -13.12 -1.08 -3.60
C PRO A 67 -11.69 -1.21 -4.15
N ASP A 68 -11.20 -0.18 -4.85
CA ASP A 68 -9.88 -0.25 -5.48
C ASP A 68 -8.74 -0.39 -4.48
N HIS A 69 -8.88 0.14 -3.27
CA HIS A 69 -7.86 -0.05 -2.23
C HIS A 69 -7.70 -1.53 -1.89
N TRP A 70 -8.83 -2.22 -1.75
CA TRP A 70 -8.83 -3.64 -1.39
C TRP A 70 -8.40 -4.52 -2.57
N LEU A 71 -8.81 -4.14 -3.77
CA LEU A 71 -8.40 -4.85 -4.99
C LEU A 71 -6.89 -4.78 -5.17
N ASP A 72 -6.29 -3.62 -4.92
CA ASP A 72 -4.84 -3.45 -5.03
C ASP A 72 -4.10 -4.32 -4.02
N ILE A 73 -4.58 -4.38 -2.77
CA ILE A 73 -4.00 -5.26 -1.75
C ILE A 73 -4.06 -6.71 -2.20
N ALA A 74 -5.21 -7.14 -2.70
CA ALA A 74 -5.38 -8.50 -3.20
C ALA A 74 -4.41 -8.80 -4.35
N GLY A 75 -4.20 -7.83 -5.23
CA GLY A 75 -3.26 -7.95 -6.34
C GLY A 75 -1.83 -8.19 -5.88
N TYR A 76 -1.34 -7.34 -4.99
CA TYR A 76 0.04 -7.49 -4.48
C TYR A 76 0.22 -8.80 -3.71
N ALA A 77 -0.77 -9.16 -2.89
CA ALA A 77 -0.71 -10.43 -2.16
C ALA A 77 -0.69 -11.63 -3.11
N THR A 78 -1.47 -11.56 -4.19
CA THR A 78 -1.51 -12.62 -5.21
C THR A 78 -0.15 -12.78 -5.90
N LEU A 79 0.50 -11.65 -6.23
CA LEU A 79 1.81 -11.70 -6.88
C LEU A 79 2.84 -12.39 -5.98
N VAL A 80 2.84 -12.11 -4.69
CA VAL A 80 3.75 -12.77 -3.74
C VAL A 80 3.43 -14.25 -3.63
N TYR A 81 2.15 -14.59 -3.52
CA TYR A 81 1.74 -15.99 -3.44
C TYR A 81 2.24 -16.78 -4.65
N LYS A 82 2.07 -16.22 -5.86
CA LYS A 82 2.52 -16.89 -7.08
C LYS A 82 4.04 -17.01 -7.15
N ASP A 83 4.75 -15.98 -6.73
CA ASP A 83 6.21 -16.00 -6.68
C ASP A 83 6.73 -17.10 -5.76
N LEU A 84 6.19 -17.19 -4.54
CA LEU A 84 6.58 -18.18 -3.56
C LEU A 84 6.22 -19.62 -3.99
N SER A 85 5.16 -19.75 -4.78
CA SER A 85 4.68 -21.04 -5.27
C SER A 85 5.30 -21.42 -6.63
N ASN A 86 6.18 -20.59 -7.17
CA ASN A 86 6.77 -20.77 -8.51
C ASN A 86 5.70 -20.83 -9.62
N GLU A 87 4.59 -20.11 -9.43
CA GLU A 87 3.54 -20.03 -10.44
C GLU A 87 3.83 -18.90 -11.42
N ALA A 88 3.27 -19.02 -12.64
CA ALA A 88 3.37 -17.94 -13.63
C ALA A 88 2.60 -16.70 -13.14
N ILE A 89 3.22 -15.55 -13.33
CA ILE A 89 2.65 -14.26 -12.94
C ILE A 89 1.90 -13.61 -14.09
#